data_d876f1d6c7e491e65ff930e6f8f90186
#
_entry.id   d876f1d6c7e491e65ff930e6f8f90186
#
_cell.length_a   1.000
_cell.length_b   1.000
_cell.length_c   1.000
_cell.angle_alpha   90.00
_cell.angle_beta   90.00
_cell.angle_gamma   90.00
#
_symmetry.space_group_name_H-M   'P 1'
#
loop_
_entity.id
_entity.type
_entity.pdbx_description
1 polymer ?
#
loop_
_entity_poly.entity_id
_entity_poly.type
_entity_poly.pdbx_seq_one_letter_code
_entity_poly.pdbx_strand_id
1 'polypeptide(L)'
;ASADLNHANNKPFEAIQDNIMGTSNILKACIKNKVKKIIFASSIYAISEQGGIYSTTKLASEMIIEKLCKKHSLNYVILRFGTVYGTRANKFNTVQNFINEAKLKKKIYRETKGNEIRSYINVKDVVKIVYLLNKKKYENNYYNIFGNKKTKVKKLLGMIKKKIPKIKIHFSKKDKRKYNYKVNPFTYKLRRGKKIKLDKYMSLENGINELIDI
;
A
#
# COMPACT_ATOMS: atom_id res chain seq x y z
N ALA A 1 4.31 -3.04 11.49
CA ALA A 1 3.62 -3.40 10.25
C ALA A 1 4.57 -4.09 9.28
N SER A 2 4.14 -5.17 8.66
CA SER A 2 4.86 -5.82 7.58
C SER A 2 4.76 -4.97 6.31
N ALA A 3 5.86 -4.32 5.91
CA ALA A 3 5.91 -3.37 4.80
C ALA A 3 6.58 -3.94 3.53
N ASP A 4 7.20 -5.11 3.62
CA ASP A 4 7.75 -5.81 2.46
C ASP A 4 6.68 -6.60 1.73
N LEU A 5 6.55 -6.34 0.43
CA LEU A 5 5.53 -6.95 -0.42
C LEU A 5 5.69 -8.47 -0.52
N ASN A 6 6.93 -8.96 -0.68
CA ASN A 6 7.19 -10.38 -0.82
C ASN A 6 7.01 -11.10 0.50
N HIS A 7 7.51 -10.52 1.60
CA HIS A 7 7.34 -11.07 2.94
C HIS A 7 5.84 -11.22 3.27
N ALA A 8 5.04 -10.17 3.08
CA ALA A 8 3.62 -10.20 3.37
C ALA A 8 2.85 -11.26 2.54
N ASN A 9 3.28 -11.52 1.31
CA ASN A 9 2.64 -12.55 0.47
C ASN A 9 3.14 -13.97 0.76
N ASN A 10 4.38 -14.12 1.24
CA ASN A 10 4.92 -15.42 1.65
C ASN A 10 4.47 -15.83 3.05
N LYS A 11 4.17 -14.85 3.92
CA LYS A 11 3.72 -15.04 5.31
C LYS A 11 2.42 -14.28 5.57
N PRO A 12 1.30 -14.70 4.95
CA PRO A 12 0.06 -13.95 4.94
C PRO A 12 -0.55 -13.74 6.33
N PHE A 13 -0.50 -14.74 7.20
CA PHE A 13 -1.05 -14.64 8.55
C PHE A 13 -0.25 -13.69 9.45
N GLU A 14 1.08 -13.68 9.34
CA GLU A 14 1.92 -12.69 10.02
C GLU A 14 1.60 -11.26 9.53
N ALA A 15 1.40 -11.09 8.23
CA ALA A 15 1.04 -9.79 7.66
C ALA A 15 -0.35 -9.32 8.14
N ILE A 16 -1.32 -10.20 8.29
CA ILE A 16 -2.65 -9.90 8.86
C ILE A 16 -2.50 -9.48 10.32
N GLN A 17 -1.77 -10.26 11.11
CA GLN A 17 -1.51 -9.95 12.52
C GLN A 17 -0.83 -8.58 12.69
N ASP A 18 0.23 -8.33 11.93
CA ASP A 18 1.00 -7.08 12.01
C ASP A 18 0.23 -5.86 11.50
N ASN A 19 -0.40 -5.99 10.35
CA ASN A 19 -0.97 -4.84 9.66
C ASN A 19 -2.39 -4.53 10.15
N ILE A 20 -3.24 -5.55 10.34
CA ILE A 20 -4.64 -5.36 10.74
C ILE A 20 -4.75 -5.32 12.26
N MET A 21 -4.31 -6.37 12.95
CA MET A 21 -4.43 -6.42 14.41
C MET A 21 -3.52 -5.38 15.09
N GLY A 22 -2.29 -5.20 14.60
CA GLY A 22 -1.40 -4.15 15.08
C GLY A 22 -2.01 -2.75 14.94
N THR A 23 -2.64 -2.46 13.78
CA THR A 23 -3.36 -1.18 13.59
C THR A 23 -4.54 -1.04 14.53
N SER A 24 -5.32 -2.11 14.73
CA SER A 24 -6.46 -2.11 15.64
C SER A 24 -6.03 -1.85 17.09
N ASN A 25 -4.91 -2.45 17.53
CA ASN A 25 -4.35 -2.24 18.86
C ASN A 25 -3.89 -0.80 19.07
N ILE A 26 -3.23 -0.20 18.07
CA ILE A 26 -2.86 1.22 18.11
C ILE A 26 -4.08 2.12 18.20
N LEU A 27 -5.13 1.85 17.42
CA LEU A 27 -6.39 2.61 17.49
C LEU A 27 -7.04 2.50 18.87
N LYS A 28 -7.10 1.30 19.43
CA LYS A 28 -7.60 1.08 20.81
C LYS A 28 -6.83 1.91 21.82
N ALA A 29 -5.51 1.95 21.71
CA ALA A 29 -4.65 2.77 22.58
C ALA A 29 -4.89 4.28 22.36
N CYS A 30 -5.01 4.73 21.11
CA CYS A 30 -5.32 6.12 20.77
C CYS A 30 -6.65 6.58 21.36
N ILE A 31 -7.69 5.76 21.25
CA ILE A 31 -9.03 6.04 21.78
C ILE A 31 -8.97 6.11 23.32
N LYS A 32 -8.38 5.10 23.97
CA LYS A 32 -8.23 5.06 25.44
C LYS A 32 -7.51 6.30 25.98
N ASN A 33 -6.46 6.76 25.30
CA ASN A 33 -5.65 7.89 25.73
C ASN A 33 -6.11 9.24 25.12
N LYS A 34 -7.29 9.31 24.54
CA LYS A 34 -7.89 10.54 23.98
C LYS A 34 -6.93 11.26 23.01
N VAL A 35 -6.20 10.49 22.19
CA VAL A 35 -5.33 11.05 21.15
C VAL A 35 -6.20 11.84 20.15
N LYS A 36 -5.75 13.04 19.79
CA LYS A 36 -6.53 13.94 18.92
C LYS A 36 -6.54 13.51 17.45
N LYS A 37 -5.43 12.89 16.98
CA LYS A 37 -5.28 12.55 15.57
C LYS A 37 -4.30 11.37 15.38
N ILE A 38 -4.61 10.50 14.42
CA ILE A 38 -3.69 9.47 13.93
C ILE A 38 -3.29 9.75 12.47
N ILE A 39 -2.01 9.59 12.16
CA ILE A 39 -1.50 9.63 10.79
C ILE A 39 -1.03 8.23 10.43
N PHE A 40 -1.67 7.61 9.43
CA PHE A 40 -1.43 6.23 9.06
C PHE A 40 -0.63 6.12 7.76
N ALA A 41 0.49 5.41 7.82
CA ALA A 41 1.32 5.08 6.66
C ALA A 41 0.72 3.88 5.91
N SER A 42 -0.07 4.17 4.88
CA SER A 42 -0.60 3.22 3.93
C SER A 42 0.25 3.13 2.65
N SER A 43 -0.28 2.53 1.61
CA SER A 43 0.39 2.32 0.33
C SER A 43 -0.56 2.56 -0.83
N ILE A 44 -0.04 3.00 -1.97
CA ILE A 44 -0.82 3.02 -3.23
C ILE A 44 -1.27 1.62 -3.66
N TYR A 45 -0.65 0.56 -3.14
CA TYR A 45 -1.14 -0.80 -3.34
C TYR A 45 -2.52 -1.05 -2.70
N ALA A 46 -2.93 -0.31 -1.67
CA ALA A 46 -4.25 -0.44 -1.07
C ALA A 46 -5.41 -0.23 -2.07
N ILE A 47 -5.16 0.55 -3.14
CA ILE A 47 -6.11 0.82 -4.22
C ILE A 47 -5.71 0.15 -5.55
N SER A 48 -5.01 -0.97 -5.48
CA SER A 48 -4.51 -1.74 -6.62
C SER A 48 -5.02 -3.18 -6.55
N GLU A 49 -5.34 -3.77 -7.70
CA GLU A 49 -5.55 -5.22 -7.83
C GLU A 49 -4.26 -6.03 -7.63
N GLN A 50 -3.12 -5.37 -7.70
CA GLN A 50 -1.80 -5.94 -7.43
C GLN A 50 -1.43 -5.79 -5.96
N GLY A 51 -0.42 -6.53 -5.52
CA GLY A 51 0.05 -6.45 -4.13
C GLY A 51 -0.35 -7.63 -3.27
N GLY A 52 -1.35 -8.42 -3.67
CA GLY A 52 -1.79 -9.61 -2.95
C GLY A 52 -2.22 -9.29 -1.51
N ILE A 53 -1.82 -10.11 -0.54
CA ILE A 53 -2.16 -9.93 0.89
C ILE A 53 -1.67 -8.58 1.43
N TYR A 54 -0.52 -8.09 0.98
CA TYR A 54 -0.05 -6.76 1.40
C TYR A 54 -1.08 -5.65 1.08
N SER A 55 -1.59 -5.62 -0.14
CA SER A 55 -2.60 -4.64 -0.54
C SER A 55 -3.88 -4.78 0.26
N THR A 56 -4.34 -6.00 0.46
CA THR A 56 -5.55 -6.34 1.23
C THR A 56 -5.43 -5.87 2.68
N THR A 57 -4.31 -6.16 3.34
CA THR A 57 -4.11 -5.75 4.75
C THR A 57 -4.03 -4.23 4.90
N LYS A 58 -3.41 -3.51 3.94
CA LYS A 58 -3.39 -2.05 3.96
C LYS A 58 -4.76 -1.45 3.74
N LEU A 59 -5.53 -1.94 2.78
CA LEU A 59 -6.90 -1.49 2.53
C LEU A 59 -7.81 -1.76 3.74
N ALA A 60 -7.75 -2.96 4.31
CA ALA A 60 -8.52 -3.30 5.50
C ALA A 60 -8.19 -2.37 6.69
N SER A 61 -6.90 -2.07 6.90
CA SER A 61 -6.47 -1.14 7.94
C SER A 61 -7.01 0.28 7.71
N GLU A 62 -7.01 0.77 6.46
CA GLU A 62 -7.61 2.07 6.12
C GLU A 62 -9.09 2.13 6.48
N MET A 63 -9.85 1.08 6.11
CA MET A 63 -11.29 0.99 6.38
C MET A 63 -11.59 0.93 7.90
N ILE A 64 -10.79 0.17 8.66
CA ILE A 64 -10.91 0.08 10.12
C ILE A 64 -10.65 1.45 10.76
N ILE A 65 -9.57 2.14 10.34
CA ILE A 65 -9.22 3.47 10.83
C ILE A 65 -10.39 4.43 10.59
N GLU A 66 -10.88 4.52 9.37
CA GLU A 66 -11.99 5.43 9.02
C GLU A 66 -13.21 5.18 9.92
N LYS A 67 -13.65 3.92 10.05
CA LYS A 67 -14.85 3.57 10.82
C LYS A 67 -14.68 3.82 12.32
N LEU A 68 -13.58 3.39 12.91
CA LEU A 68 -13.33 3.56 14.35
C LEU A 68 -13.05 5.03 14.69
N CYS A 69 -12.30 5.75 13.86
CA CYS A 69 -12.06 7.18 14.08
C CYS A 69 -13.36 7.98 14.05
N LYS A 70 -14.24 7.72 13.07
CA LYS A 70 -15.55 8.34 13.00
C LYS A 70 -16.42 8.02 14.25
N LYS A 71 -16.43 6.75 14.68
CA LYS A 71 -17.20 6.31 15.85
C LYS A 71 -16.75 6.98 17.16
N HIS A 72 -15.45 7.26 17.30
CA HIS A 72 -14.84 7.74 18.54
C HIS A 72 -14.34 9.20 18.47
N SER A 73 -14.75 9.95 17.45
CA SER A 73 -14.36 11.36 17.24
C SER A 73 -12.84 11.57 17.24
N LEU A 74 -12.08 10.56 16.77
CA LEU A 74 -10.63 10.62 16.57
C LEU A 74 -10.36 11.07 15.13
N ASN A 75 -9.57 12.12 14.93
CA ASN A 75 -9.20 12.54 13.59
C ASN A 75 -8.14 11.62 12.98
N TYR A 76 -8.15 11.49 11.65
CA TYR A 76 -7.17 10.68 10.93
C TYR A 76 -6.63 11.37 9.67
N VAL A 77 -5.45 10.95 9.24
CA VAL A 77 -4.89 11.24 7.92
C VAL A 77 -4.29 9.94 7.37
N ILE A 78 -4.73 9.50 6.20
CA ILE A 78 -4.22 8.28 5.56
C ILE A 78 -3.29 8.66 4.42
N LEU A 79 -2.05 8.19 4.48
CA LEU A 79 -0.98 8.49 3.53
C LEU A 79 -0.66 7.25 2.69
N ARG A 80 -1.10 7.22 1.44
CA ARG A 80 -0.82 6.14 0.49
C ARG A 80 0.50 6.41 -0.23
N PHE A 81 1.57 5.86 0.29
CA PHE A 81 2.90 6.06 -0.26
C PHE A 81 3.11 5.28 -1.55
N GLY A 82 3.69 5.95 -2.56
CA GLY A 82 4.26 5.34 -3.75
C GLY A 82 5.68 4.82 -3.50
N THR A 83 6.56 4.95 -4.51
CA THR A 83 7.94 4.52 -4.40
C THR A 83 8.80 5.61 -3.74
N VAL A 84 8.92 5.55 -2.43
CA VAL A 84 9.79 6.45 -1.65
C VAL A 84 11.23 6.00 -1.77
N TYR A 85 12.16 6.95 -1.91
CA TYR A 85 13.61 6.71 -1.89
C TYR A 85 14.35 7.80 -1.10
N GLY A 86 15.56 7.50 -0.64
CA GLY A 86 16.39 8.46 0.07
C GLY A 86 17.38 7.82 1.04
N THR A 87 18.04 8.65 1.84
CA THR A 87 18.99 8.20 2.88
C THR A 87 18.28 7.37 3.95
N ARG A 88 19.00 6.45 4.59
CA ARG A 88 18.51 5.53 5.63
C ARG A 88 17.36 4.62 5.14
N ALA A 89 17.31 4.34 3.84
CA ALA A 89 16.35 3.39 3.29
C ALA A 89 16.60 1.98 3.85
N ASN A 90 15.52 1.24 4.10
CA ASN A 90 15.60 -0.13 4.57
C ASN A 90 16.12 -1.09 3.47
N LYS A 91 16.45 -2.32 3.87
CA LYS A 91 16.96 -3.38 2.96
C LYS A 91 16.00 -3.79 1.84
N PHE A 92 14.73 -3.43 1.91
CA PHE A 92 13.72 -3.72 0.88
C PHE A 92 13.58 -2.59 -0.15
N ASN A 93 14.26 -1.46 0.05
CA ASN A 93 14.14 -0.32 -0.86
C ASN A 93 14.84 -0.61 -2.19
N THR A 94 14.05 -0.69 -3.25
CA THR A 94 14.54 -1.06 -4.59
C THR A 94 15.59 -0.08 -5.13
N VAL A 95 15.43 1.23 -4.91
CA VAL A 95 16.39 2.23 -5.40
C VAL A 95 17.73 2.10 -4.68
N GLN A 96 17.68 1.95 -3.34
CA GLN A 96 18.89 1.75 -2.53
C GLN A 96 19.61 0.45 -2.92
N ASN A 97 18.86 -0.63 -3.17
CA ASN A 97 19.43 -1.90 -3.58
C ASN A 97 20.14 -1.79 -4.93
N PHE A 98 19.57 -1.09 -5.91
CA PHE A 98 20.26 -0.84 -7.19
C PHE A 98 21.56 -0.05 -7.01
N ILE A 99 21.57 0.96 -6.14
CA ILE A 99 22.77 1.74 -5.85
C ILE A 99 23.82 0.85 -5.16
N ASN A 100 23.42 0.02 -4.19
CA ASN A 100 24.31 -0.88 -3.49
C ASN A 100 24.91 -1.94 -4.45
N GLU A 101 24.08 -2.56 -5.31
CA GLU A 101 24.54 -3.50 -6.33
C GLU A 101 25.54 -2.83 -7.30
N ALA A 102 25.24 -1.61 -7.74
CA ALA A 102 26.13 -0.84 -8.61
C ALA A 102 27.49 -0.58 -7.95
N LYS A 103 27.50 -0.17 -6.69
CA LYS A 103 28.72 0.16 -5.94
C LYS A 103 29.55 -1.09 -5.60
N LEU A 104 28.89 -2.11 -5.03
CA LEU A 104 29.57 -3.27 -4.46
C LEU A 104 29.87 -4.34 -5.53
N LYS A 105 28.92 -4.63 -6.41
CA LYS A 105 29.01 -5.74 -7.35
C LYS A 105 29.39 -5.30 -8.78
N LYS A 106 29.43 -3.99 -9.05
CA LYS A 106 29.61 -3.42 -10.40
C LYS A 106 28.62 -3.98 -11.43
N LYS A 107 27.50 -4.52 -10.94
CA LYS A 107 26.48 -5.20 -11.75
C LYS A 107 25.12 -5.02 -11.09
N ILE A 108 24.10 -4.71 -11.91
CA ILE A 108 22.69 -4.69 -11.49
C ILE A 108 21.95 -5.77 -12.28
N TYR A 109 21.25 -6.65 -11.57
CA TYR A 109 20.37 -7.63 -12.19
C TYR A 109 18.91 -7.25 -11.97
N ARG A 110 18.14 -7.22 -13.06
CA ARG A 110 16.71 -6.89 -13.01
C ARG A 110 15.88 -8.05 -13.55
N GLU A 111 14.94 -8.56 -12.75
CA GLU A 111 14.05 -9.68 -13.08
C GLU A 111 12.98 -9.33 -14.13
N THR A 112 13.06 -8.16 -14.73
CA THR A 112 12.08 -7.63 -15.68
C THR A 112 12.79 -6.94 -16.84
N LYS A 113 12.01 -6.56 -17.85
CA LYS A 113 12.51 -5.74 -18.99
C LYS A 113 12.79 -4.28 -18.61
N GLY A 114 12.51 -3.84 -17.39
CA GLY A 114 12.70 -2.47 -16.92
C GLY A 114 11.69 -1.44 -17.49
N ASN A 115 10.61 -1.90 -18.09
CA ASN A 115 9.57 -1.04 -18.68
C ASN A 115 8.51 -0.60 -17.66
N GLU A 116 8.59 -1.09 -16.43
CA GLU A 116 7.67 -0.69 -15.36
C GLU A 116 7.80 0.79 -15.06
N ILE A 117 6.68 1.44 -14.89
CA ILE A 117 6.61 2.86 -14.57
C ILE A 117 6.42 3.05 -13.08
N ARG A 118 7.19 3.98 -12.51
CA ARG A 118 7.10 4.38 -11.10
C ARG A 118 7.15 5.90 -11.00
N SER A 119 6.46 6.43 -10.00
CA SER A 119 6.56 7.82 -9.58
C SER A 119 7.37 7.87 -8.30
N TYR A 120 8.69 8.07 -8.45
CA TYR A 120 9.63 8.10 -7.34
C TYR A 120 9.51 9.42 -6.58
N ILE A 121 9.44 9.36 -5.25
CA ILE A 121 9.45 10.54 -4.39
C ILE A 121 10.60 10.46 -3.38
N ASN A 122 11.33 11.56 -3.21
CA ASN A 122 12.39 11.62 -2.23
C ASN A 122 11.83 11.71 -0.81
N VAL A 123 12.47 11.05 0.15
CA VAL A 123 12.05 11.06 1.55
C VAL A 123 12.01 12.47 2.15
N LYS A 124 12.87 13.39 1.71
CA LYS A 124 12.84 14.79 2.15
C LYS A 124 11.54 15.50 1.74
N ASP A 125 11.02 15.20 0.55
CA ASP A 125 9.75 15.75 0.09
C ASP A 125 8.57 15.08 0.82
N VAL A 126 8.68 13.78 1.12
CA VAL A 126 7.69 13.07 1.97
C VAL A 126 7.59 13.77 3.32
N VAL A 127 8.71 14.08 3.99
CA VAL A 127 8.71 14.77 5.29
C VAL A 127 8.00 16.13 5.20
N LYS A 128 8.29 16.92 4.17
CA LYS A 128 7.60 18.22 3.95
C LYS A 128 6.09 18.04 3.80
N ILE A 129 5.67 17.04 3.03
CA ILE A 129 4.24 16.73 2.82
C ILE A 129 3.59 16.29 4.12
N VAL A 130 4.21 15.38 4.87
CA VAL A 130 3.69 14.90 6.17
C VAL A 130 3.55 16.06 7.15
N TYR A 131 4.54 16.95 7.22
CA TYR A 131 4.48 18.14 8.04
C TYR A 131 3.30 19.06 7.64
N LEU A 132 3.12 19.29 6.33
CA LEU A 132 1.99 20.06 5.80
C LEU A 132 0.65 19.45 6.18
N LEU A 133 0.51 18.13 6.03
CA LEU A 133 -0.72 17.37 6.29
C LEU A 133 -1.05 17.24 7.78
N ASN A 134 -0.15 17.67 8.68
CA ASN A 134 -0.45 17.74 10.10
C ASN A 134 -1.43 18.87 10.47
N LYS A 135 -1.69 19.82 9.58
CA LYS A 135 -2.66 20.91 9.81
C LYS A 135 -4.10 20.38 9.82
N LYS A 136 -4.96 20.99 10.66
CA LYS A 136 -6.37 20.59 10.86
C LYS A 136 -7.18 20.48 9.55
N LYS A 137 -6.95 21.36 8.59
CA LYS A 137 -7.68 21.37 7.30
C LYS A 137 -7.48 20.11 6.44
N TYR A 138 -6.51 19.27 6.76
CA TYR A 138 -6.23 18.03 6.03
C TYR A 138 -6.72 16.77 6.75
N GLU A 139 -7.37 16.90 7.89
CA GLU A 139 -7.89 15.77 8.66
C GLU A 139 -9.03 15.04 7.94
N ASN A 140 -9.23 13.77 8.34
CA ASN A 140 -10.30 12.88 7.86
C ASN A 140 -10.29 12.66 6.34
N ASN A 141 -9.08 12.57 5.78
CA ASN A 141 -8.87 12.41 4.35
C ASN A 141 -7.74 11.42 4.00
N TYR A 142 -7.72 11.04 2.72
CA TYR A 142 -6.73 10.16 2.10
C TYR A 142 -5.84 10.98 1.17
N TYR A 143 -4.52 10.74 1.22
CA TYR A 143 -3.55 11.43 0.36
C TYR A 143 -2.62 10.45 -0.32
N ASN A 144 -2.53 10.54 -1.66
CA ASN A 144 -1.61 9.74 -2.44
C ASN A 144 -0.26 10.47 -2.53
N ILE A 145 0.78 9.88 -1.96
CA ILE A 145 2.10 10.50 -1.78
C ILE A 145 3.09 9.86 -2.74
N PHE A 146 3.30 10.48 -3.89
CA PHE A 146 4.23 10.03 -4.91
C PHE A 146 4.82 11.21 -5.70
N GLY A 147 5.91 10.98 -6.44
CA GLY A 147 6.55 12.01 -7.24
C GLY A 147 5.74 12.40 -8.47
N ASN A 148 5.97 13.60 -8.97
CA ASN A 148 5.24 14.20 -10.08
C ASN A 148 5.63 13.65 -11.47
N LYS A 149 6.76 12.90 -11.57
CA LYS A 149 7.25 12.36 -12.83
C LYS A 149 7.11 10.84 -12.90
N LYS A 150 6.44 10.36 -13.94
CA LYS A 150 6.41 8.93 -14.29
C LYS A 150 7.72 8.52 -14.93
N THR A 151 8.43 7.57 -14.35
CA THR A 151 9.77 7.16 -14.79
C THR A 151 9.83 5.65 -15.00
N LYS A 152 10.29 5.21 -16.18
CA LYS A 152 10.58 3.78 -16.42
C LYS A 152 11.77 3.34 -15.59
N VAL A 153 11.73 2.12 -15.05
CA VAL A 153 12.85 1.58 -14.26
C VAL A 153 14.15 1.59 -15.04
N LYS A 154 14.14 1.26 -16.34
CA LYS A 154 15.34 1.34 -17.19
C LYS A 154 15.94 2.76 -17.26
N LYS A 155 15.11 3.82 -17.19
CA LYS A 155 15.60 5.21 -17.15
C LYS A 155 16.28 5.52 -15.82
N LEU A 156 15.72 5.05 -14.69
CA LEU A 156 16.37 5.14 -13.38
C LEU A 156 17.74 4.45 -13.39
N LEU A 157 17.80 3.23 -13.91
CA LEU A 157 19.06 2.47 -13.99
C LEU A 157 20.08 3.16 -14.90
N GLY A 158 19.63 3.79 -15.99
CA GLY A 158 20.46 4.64 -16.84
C GLY A 158 21.06 5.85 -16.10
N MET A 159 20.28 6.48 -15.20
CA MET A 159 20.80 7.58 -14.35
C MET A 159 21.88 7.06 -13.38
N ILE A 160 21.69 5.87 -12.79
CA ILE A 160 22.70 5.24 -11.92
C ILE A 160 23.97 4.93 -12.74
N LYS A 161 23.81 4.34 -13.94
CA LYS A 161 24.95 4.03 -14.82
C LYS A 161 25.72 5.27 -15.23
N LYS A 162 25.04 6.40 -15.50
CA LYS A 162 25.71 7.68 -15.81
C LYS A 162 26.62 8.16 -14.67
N LYS A 163 26.23 7.90 -13.42
CA LYS A 163 27.02 8.28 -12.22
C LYS A 163 28.08 7.24 -11.83
N ILE A 164 27.86 5.97 -12.20
CA ILE A 164 28.78 4.86 -11.96
C ILE A 164 29.04 4.14 -13.32
N PRO A 165 29.89 4.68 -14.20
CA PRO A 165 29.97 4.25 -15.61
C PRO A 165 30.36 2.79 -15.82
N LYS A 166 31.17 2.21 -14.92
CA LYS A 166 31.74 0.84 -15.06
C LYS A 166 30.75 -0.29 -14.71
N ILE A 167 29.45 0.03 -14.47
CA ILE A 167 28.46 -1.01 -14.13
C ILE A 167 27.88 -1.69 -15.38
N LYS A 168 27.57 -3.00 -15.23
CA LYS A 168 26.78 -3.77 -16.19
C LYS A 168 25.33 -3.89 -15.70
N ILE A 169 24.35 -3.65 -16.58
CA ILE A 169 22.92 -3.77 -16.25
C ILE A 169 22.34 -4.91 -17.08
N HIS A 170 21.76 -5.89 -16.40
CA HIS A 170 21.13 -7.06 -17.02
C HIS A 170 19.62 -7.02 -16.76
N PHE A 171 18.84 -7.15 -17.83
CA PHE A 171 17.40 -7.26 -17.78
C PHE A 171 16.97 -8.69 -18.14
N SER A 172 16.05 -9.26 -17.38
CA SER A 172 15.44 -10.53 -17.74
C SER A 172 14.51 -10.36 -18.95
N LYS A 173 14.46 -11.38 -19.82
CA LYS A 173 13.51 -11.43 -20.94
C LYS A 173 12.05 -11.62 -20.46
N LYS A 174 11.85 -12.27 -19.30
CA LYS A 174 10.53 -12.55 -18.70
C LYS A 174 10.39 -11.79 -17.38
N ASP A 175 9.20 -11.22 -17.12
CA ASP A 175 8.86 -10.65 -15.80
C ASP A 175 8.42 -11.78 -14.87
N LYS A 176 9.22 -12.07 -13.85
CA LYS A 176 8.97 -13.13 -12.86
C LYS A 176 8.16 -12.66 -11.64
N ARG A 177 7.85 -11.37 -11.54
CA ARG A 177 7.19 -10.79 -10.36
C ARG A 177 5.67 -10.96 -10.45
N LYS A 178 5.08 -11.52 -9.41
CA LYS A 178 3.64 -11.82 -9.34
C LYS A 178 2.80 -10.64 -8.84
N TYR A 179 3.30 -9.89 -7.84
CA TYR A 179 2.48 -8.96 -7.05
C TYR A 179 2.70 -7.48 -7.37
N ASN A 180 3.60 -7.15 -8.29
CA ASN A 180 3.95 -5.77 -8.59
C ASN A 180 3.13 -5.21 -9.75
N TYR A 181 2.57 -3.99 -9.59
CA TYR A 181 1.95 -3.29 -10.70
C TYR A 181 2.99 -2.91 -11.77
N LYS A 182 2.58 -2.93 -13.04
CA LYS A 182 3.47 -2.61 -14.18
C LYS A 182 3.46 -1.13 -14.51
N VAL A 183 2.28 -0.55 -14.66
CA VAL A 183 2.11 0.84 -15.14
C VAL A 183 1.29 1.67 -14.17
N ASN A 184 0.15 1.17 -13.73
CA ASN A 184 -0.85 1.91 -12.95
C ASN A 184 -1.24 1.15 -11.70
N PRO A 185 -1.04 1.70 -10.48
CA PRO A 185 -1.51 1.10 -9.24
C PRO A 185 -3.01 1.30 -8.98
N PHE A 186 -3.66 2.28 -9.64
CA PHE A 186 -5.06 2.62 -9.44
C PHE A 186 -5.98 1.70 -10.25
N THR A 187 -5.99 0.42 -9.91
CA THR A 187 -6.69 -0.63 -10.66
C THR A 187 -7.74 -1.37 -9.82
N TYR A 188 -7.95 -0.95 -8.58
CA TYR A 188 -8.93 -1.58 -7.70
C TYR A 188 -10.34 -1.49 -8.30
N LYS A 189 -10.99 -2.64 -8.46
CA LYS A 189 -12.38 -2.76 -8.93
C LYS A 189 -13.24 -3.33 -7.83
N LEU A 190 -14.34 -2.66 -7.53
CA LEU A 190 -15.33 -3.16 -6.60
C LEU A 190 -15.95 -4.45 -7.16
N ARG A 191 -15.83 -5.57 -6.43
CA ARG A 191 -16.47 -6.83 -6.79
C ARG A 191 -17.94 -6.76 -6.35
N ARG A 192 -18.85 -6.76 -7.32
CA ARG A 192 -20.30 -6.82 -7.06
C ARG A 192 -20.71 -8.29 -6.96
N GLY A 193 -21.46 -8.64 -5.92
CA GLY A 193 -22.09 -9.95 -5.81
C GLY A 193 -23.14 -10.17 -6.90
N LYS A 194 -23.31 -11.42 -7.31
CA LYS A 194 -24.44 -11.83 -8.19
C LYS A 194 -25.64 -12.15 -7.32
N LYS A 195 -26.82 -11.63 -7.67
CA LYS A 195 -28.07 -11.99 -7.00
C LYS A 195 -28.53 -13.38 -7.51
N ILE A 196 -28.71 -14.31 -6.61
CA ILE A 196 -29.37 -15.59 -6.89
C ILE A 196 -30.88 -15.38 -6.67
N LYS A 197 -31.68 -15.81 -7.63
CA LYS A 197 -33.14 -15.77 -7.54
C LYS A 197 -33.64 -17.18 -7.27
N LEU A 198 -34.57 -17.30 -6.33
CA LEU A 198 -35.36 -18.50 -6.10
C LEU A 198 -36.66 -18.40 -6.93
N ASP A 199 -37.22 -19.52 -7.33
CA ASP A 199 -38.52 -19.55 -8.03
C ASP A 199 -39.64 -19.05 -7.13
N LYS A 200 -39.55 -19.35 -5.85
CA LYS A 200 -40.50 -18.90 -4.82
C LYS A 200 -39.78 -18.47 -3.56
N TYR A 201 -40.11 -17.31 -3.04
CA TYR A 201 -39.67 -16.80 -1.74
C TYR A 201 -40.79 -16.94 -0.71
N MET A 202 -40.42 -17.24 0.52
CA MET A 202 -41.34 -17.08 1.65
C MET A 202 -41.73 -15.62 1.80
N SER A 203 -43.00 -15.30 1.97
CA SER A 203 -43.41 -13.95 2.27
C SER A 203 -42.88 -13.50 3.64
N LEU A 204 -42.64 -12.20 3.80
CA LEU A 204 -42.24 -11.69 5.11
C LEU A 204 -43.27 -11.96 6.20
N GLU A 205 -44.57 -11.87 5.85
CA GLU A 205 -45.69 -12.15 6.75
C GLU A 205 -45.66 -13.60 7.26
N ASN A 206 -45.53 -14.57 6.35
CA ASN A 206 -45.44 -15.99 6.75
C ASN A 206 -44.22 -16.26 7.63
N GLY A 207 -43.06 -15.67 7.29
CA GLY A 207 -41.86 -15.83 8.09
C GLY A 207 -41.98 -15.18 9.49
N ILE A 208 -42.73 -14.08 9.62
CA ILE A 208 -43.00 -13.45 10.92
C ILE A 208 -43.95 -14.35 11.73
N ASN A 209 -45.02 -14.89 11.11
CA ASN A 209 -45.97 -15.75 11.79
C ASN A 209 -45.26 -17.00 12.34
N GLU A 210 -44.43 -17.65 11.55
CA GLU A 210 -43.63 -18.80 12.02
C GLU A 210 -42.74 -18.47 13.23
N LEU A 211 -42.24 -17.22 13.34
CA LEU A 211 -41.43 -16.80 14.49
C LEU A 211 -42.26 -16.48 15.76
N ILE A 212 -43.52 -16.11 15.59
CA ILE A 212 -44.43 -15.82 16.72
C ILE A 212 -45.01 -17.11 17.29
N ASP A 213 -45.21 -18.11 16.46
CA ASP A 213 -45.80 -19.40 16.82
C ASP A 213 -44.82 -20.38 17.49
N ILE A 214 -43.53 -20.00 17.64
CA ILE A 214 -42.47 -20.71 18.38
C ILE A 214 -42.44 -20.22 19.83
#